data_538e2f14f4167613bf1c6d320c2a896e
#
_entry.id   538e2f14f4167613bf1c6d320c2a896e
#
_cell.length_a   1.000
_cell.length_b   1.000
_cell.length_c   1.000
_cell.angle_alpha   90.00
_cell.angle_beta   90.00
_cell.angle_gamma   90.00
#
_symmetry.space_group_name_H-M   'P 1'
#
loop_
_entity.id
_entity.type
_entity.pdbx_description
1 polymer ?
#
loop_
_entity_poly.entity_id
_entity_poly.type
_entity_poly.pdbx_seq_one_letter_code
_entity_poly.pdbx_strand_id
1 'polypeptide(L)'
;MRVELGTISLHHFEGRVMAQSITTLTSANFDETIGSSDLPILVDFWAEWCGPCKAIAPVLAEIATEQAGKITIAKLNVDDYGDIAMRFNVMSIPTLIVFNKGEAAKRLVGAQGKGKLLQELAEFLPT
;
A
#
# COMPACT_ATOMS: atom_id res chain seq x y z
N MET A 1 -17.74 -29.80 -11.47
CA MET A 1 -17.39 -29.92 -10.96
C MET A 1 -17.32 -29.69 -10.79
N ARG A 2 -17.39 -29.41 -11.07
CA ARG A 2 -16.93 -29.13 -10.63
C ARG A 2 -16.68 -28.54 -10.65
N VAL A 3 -16.61 -28.28 -10.91
CA VAL A 3 -15.91 -27.82 -10.52
C VAL A 3 -15.79 -27.28 -10.65
N GLU A 4 -15.72 -26.99 -10.86
CA GLU A 4 -15.17 -26.73 -10.56
C GLU A 4 -14.82 -26.18 -10.41
N LEU A 5 -15.17 -26.11 -10.77
CA LEU A 5 -14.59 -25.79 -10.34
C LEU A 5 -14.16 -25.38 -10.32
N GLY A 6 -14.21 -25.30 -10.74
CA GLY A 6 -13.51 -25.12 -10.22
C GLY A 6 -13.08 -24.48 -10.37
N THR A 7 -13.02 -24.42 -10.41
CA THR A 7 -12.33 -24.19 -10.14
C THR A 7 -11.83 -23.56 -10.15
N ILE A 8 -11.84 -23.43 -10.31
CA ILE A 8 -11.08 -23.12 -9.96
C ILE A 8 -10.52 -22.70 -9.83
N SER A 9 -10.47 -22.68 -9.96
CA SER A 9 -9.65 -22.60 -9.47
C SER A 9 -8.92 -22.17 -9.42
N LEU A 10 -8.71 -22.01 -9.57
CA LEU A 10 -7.86 -21.80 -9.21
C LEU A 10 -7.17 -21.38 -9.65
N HIS A 11 -7.06 -21.32 -9.93
CA HIS A 11 -6.22 -21.14 -9.96
C HIS A 11 -5.78 -20.44 -10.41
N HIS A 12 -5.78 -20.23 -10.62
CA HIS A 12 -5.22 -19.88 -10.61
C HIS A 12 -4.76 -19.21 -10.66
N PHE A 13 -4.26 -18.66 -10.72
CA PHE A 13 -3.75 -18.27 -10.21
C PHE A 13 -2.89 -17.70 -10.29
N GLU A 14 -2.67 -16.91 -10.32
CA GLU A 14 -1.29 -16.85 -10.04
C GLU A 14 -0.65 -15.50 -10.24
N GLY A 15 -0.01 -15.13 -11.35
CA GLY A 15 0.60 -13.84 -11.57
C GLY A 15 -0.35 -12.67 -11.39
N ARG A 16 -1.54 -12.84 -11.82
CA ARG A 16 -2.53 -11.78 -11.75
C ARG A 16 -2.95 -11.47 -10.31
N VAL A 17 -2.80 -12.43 -9.43
CA VAL A 17 -3.12 -12.21 -8.03
C VAL A 17 -2.24 -11.11 -7.44
N MET A 18 -1.03 -11.05 -7.91
CA MET A 18 -0.09 -10.07 -7.41
C MET A 18 -0.48 -8.66 -7.75
N ALA A 19 -1.07 -8.44 -8.93
CA ALA A 19 -1.48 -7.11 -9.33
C ALA A 19 -2.53 -6.54 -8.40
N GLN A 20 -3.23 -7.40 -7.67
CA GLN A 20 -4.29 -6.99 -6.77
C GLN A 20 -3.81 -6.67 -5.37
N SER A 21 -2.51 -6.80 -5.14
CA SER A 21 -1.96 -6.63 -3.81
C SER A 21 -1.89 -5.17 -3.37
N ILE A 22 -1.99 -4.22 -4.28
CA ILE A 22 -1.92 -2.80 -3.95
C ILE A 22 -3.30 -2.18 -4.09
N THR A 23 -3.77 -1.60 -2.99
CA THR A 23 -5.07 -0.96 -2.92
C THR A 23 -4.96 0.48 -3.41
N THR A 24 -5.87 0.89 -4.29
CA THR A 24 -5.93 2.28 -4.73
C THR A 24 -6.89 3.05 -3.84
N LEU A 25 -6.38 4.12 -3.21
CA LEU A 25 -7.19 4.96 -2.34
C LEU A 25 -7.62 6.23 -3.04
N THR A 26 -8.81 6.68 -2.70
CA THR A 26 -9.39 7.92 -3.20
C THR A 26 -9.94 8.69 -2.02
N SER A 27 -10.36 9.94 -2.26
CA SER A 27 -11.02 10.70 -1.18
C SER A 27 -12.29 10.00 -0.71
N ALA A 28 -12.96 9.29 -1.61
CA ALA A 28 -14.23 8.64 -1.28
C ALA A 28 -14.05 7.40 -0.40
N ASN A 29 -12.95 6.63 -0.59
CA ASN A 29 -12.81 5.37 0.13
C ASN A 29 -11.76 5.40 1.23
N PHE A 30 -11.07 6.52 1.41
CA PHE A 30 -9.92 6.57 2.31
C PHE A 30 -10.29 6.21 3.75
N ASP A 31 -11.23 6.94 4.31
CA ASP A 31 -11.55 6.78 5.74
C ASP A 31 -12.11 5.41 6.06
N GLU A 32 -12.96 4.88 5.19
CA GLU A 32 -13.53 3.56 5.44
C GLU A 32 -12.45 2.49 5.33
N THR A 33 -11.59 2.58 4.32
CA THR A 33 -10.54 1.59 4.13
C THR A 33 -9.56 1.58 5.30
N ILE A 34 -9.13 2.77 5.71
CA ILE A 34 -8.17 2.87 6.82
C ILE A 34 -8.83 2.45 8.12
N GLY A 35 -10.07 2.84 8.34
CA GLY A 35 -10.74 2.60 9.62
C GLY A 35 -11.21 1.17 9.84
N SER A 36 -11.44 0.43 8.76
CA SER A 36 -11.98 -0.93 8.88
C SER A 36 -10.93 -2.02 8.73
N SER A 37 -9.66 -1.66 8.55
CA SER A 37 -8.64 -2.65 8.28
C SER A 37 -8.16 -3.33 9.56
N ASP A 38 -8.08 -4.65 9.53
CA ASP A 38 -7.48 -5.43 10.61
C ASP A 38 -5.96 -5.47 10.52
N LEU A 39 -5.41 -5.08 9.38
CA LEU A 39 -3.98 -5.09 9.14
C LEU A 39 -3.45 -3.67 9.09
N PRO A 40 -2.17 -3.45 9.41
CA PRO A 40 -1.55 -2.16 9.13
C PRO A 40 -1.62 -1.88 7.64
N ILE A 41 -1.74 -0.60 7.28
CA ILE A 41 -1.76 -0.18 5.89
C ILE A 41 -0.66 0.82 5.67
N LEU A 42 0.23 0.53 4.71
CA LEU A 42 1.25 1.48 4.27
C LEU A 42 0.68 2.23 3.07
N VAL A 43 0.47 3.53 3.22
CA VAL A 43 -0.06 4.37 2.15
C VAL A 43 1.07 5.16 1.50
N ASP A 44 1.20 4.99 0.19
CA ASP A 44 2.18 5.69 -0.64
C ASP A 44 1.49 6.90 -1.27
N PHE A 45 1.88 8.10 -0.84
CA PHE A 45 1.41 9.35 -1.43
C PHE A 45 2.33 9.68 -2.60
N TRP A 46 1.78 9.70 -3.82
CA TRP A 46 2.60 9.76 -5.05
C TRP A 46 1.93 10.62 -6.12
N ALA A 47 2.68 10.89 -7.19
CA ALA A 47 2.14 11.57 -8.37
C ALA A 47 2.83 11.04 -9.61
N GLU A 48 2.15 11.16 -10.76
CA GLU A 48 2.66 10.65 -12.03
C GLU A 48 3.99 11.29 -12.44
N TRP A 49 4.16 12.57 -12.15
CA TRP A 49 5.35 13.32 -12.55
C TRP A 49 6.55 13.08 -11.63
N CYS A 50 6.38 12.33 -10.59
CA CYS A 50 7.40 12.16 -9.56
C CYS A 50 8.31 10.99 -9.87
N GLY A 51 9.57 11.29 -10.26
CA GLY A 51 10.55 10.25 -10.56
C GLY A 51 10.83 9.30 -9.40
N PRO A 52 11.15 9.84 -8.20
CA PRO A 52 11.39 8.97 -7.04
C PRO A 52 10.18 8.10 -6.67
N CYS A 53 8.97 8.60 -6.88
CA CYS A 53 7.76 7.80 -6.64
C CYS A 53 7.74 6.58 -7.54
N LYS A 54 8.10 6.77 -8.81
CA LYS A 54 8.12 5.67 -9.77
C LYS A 54 9.25 4.70 -9.47
N ALA A 55 10.35 5.20 -8.93
CA ALA A 55 11.47 4.34 -8.60
C ALA A 55 11.13 3.35 -7.49
N ILE A 56 10.29 3.73 -6.51
CA ILE A 56 9.95 2.82 -5.42
C ILE A 56 8.73 1.94 -5.73
N ALA A 57 8.01 2.22 -6.82
CA ALA A 57 6.82 1.44 -7.13
C ALA A 57 7.09 -0.07 -7.22
N PRO A 58 8.15 -0.53 -7.91
CA PRO A 58 8.43 -1.96 -7.94
C PRO A 58 8.75 -2.53 -6.55
N VAL A 59 9.42 -1.75 -5.70
CA VAL A 59 9.75 -2.20 -4.34
C VAL A 59 8.47 -2.40 -3.55
N LEU A 60 7.54 -1.47 -3.66
CA LEU A 60 6.26 -1.60 -2.95
C LEU A 60 5.46 -2.78 -3.46
N ALA A 61 5.51 -3.04 -4.76
CA ALA A 61 4.83 -4.20 -5.33
C ALA A 61 5.41 -5.50 -4.78
N GLU A 62 6.74 -5.58 -4.64
CA GLU A 62 7.36 -6.76 -4.06
C GLU A 62 6.94 -6.96 -2.61
N ILE A 63 6.96 -5.89 -1.83
CA ILE A 63 6.57 -5.98 -0.42
C ILE A 63 5.10 -6.39 -0.30
N ALA A 64 4.23 -5.83 -1.16
CA ALA A 64 2.82 -6.18 -1.15
C ALA A 64 2.62 -7.69 -1.34
N THR A 65 3.40 -8.27 -2.24
CA THR A 65 3.30 -9.71 -2.50
C THR A 65 3.90 -10.53 -1.37
N GLU A 66 5.11 -10.14 -0.92
CA GLU A 66 5.82 -10.93 0.08
C GLU A 66 5.16 -10.87 1.44
N GLN A 67 4.56 -9.74 1.78
CA GLN A 67 3.96 -9.53 3.09
C GLN A 67 2.43 -9.58 3.06
N ALA A 68 1.88 -10.22 2.02
CA ALA A 68 0.43 -10.37 1.91
C ALA A 68 -0.11 -11.06 3.16
N GLY A 69 -1.22 -10.54 3.67
CA GLY A 69 -1.82 -11.05 4.89
C GLY A 69 -1.22 -10.50 6.16
N LYS A 70 -0.14 -9.73 6.07
CA LYS A 70 0.51 -9.12 7.23
C LYS A 70 0.42 -7.61 7.21
N ILE A 71 0.52 -7.02 6.03
CA ILE A 71 0.38 -5.58 5.86
C ILE A 71 -0.27 -5.34 4.49
N THR A 72 -1.10 -4.31 4.41
CA THR A 72 -1.69 -3.89 3.15
C THR A 72 -0.87 -2.74 2.60
N ILE A 73 -0.55 -2.79 1.32
CA ILE A 73 0.10 -1.68 0.63
C ILE A 73 -0.97 -0.96 -0.18
N ALA A 74 -1.02 0.36 -0.03
CA ALA A 74 -1.99 1.18 -0.72
C ALA A 74 -1.30 2.39 -1.32
N LYS A 75 -1.94 3.02 -2.29
CA LYS A 75 -1.40 4.23 -2.90
C LYS A 75 -2.48 5.26 -3.08
N LEU A 76 -2.09 6.53 -3.00
CA LEU A 76 -2.99 7.66 -3.15
C LEU A 76 -2.31 8.73 -3.99
N ASN A 77 -2.94 9.09 -5.11
CA ASN A 77 -2.40 10.10 -6.01
C ASN A 77 -2.72 11.49 -5.45
N VAL A 78 -1.68 12.26 -5.12
CA VAL A 78 -1.88 13.56 -4.46
C VAL A 78 -2.46 14.61 -5.39
N ASP A 79 -2.28 14.46 -6.70
CA ASP A 79 -2.87 15.41 -7.65
C ASP A 79 -4.38 15.23 -7.75
N ASP A 80 -4.83 13.97 -7.68
CA ASP A 80 -6.26 13.68 -7.77
C ASP A 80 -6.98 13.90 -6.44
N TYR A 81 -6.29 13.64 -5.33
CA TYR A 81 -6.90 13.64 -4.00
C TYR A 81 -6.10 14.49 -3.03
N GLY A 82 -5.88 15.75 -3.42
CA GLY A 82 -5.10 16.69 -2.63
C GLY A 82 -5.66 16.95 -1.25
N ASP A 83 -6.98 16.79 -1.07
CA ASP A 83 -7.60 16.99 0.23
C ASP A 83 -7.05 16.01 1.27
N ILE A 84 -6.82 14.75 0.87
CA ILE A 84 -6.25 13.76 1.78
C ILE A 84 -4.78 14.09 2.07
N ALA A 85 -4.03 14.45 1.03
CA ALA A 85 -2.62 14.83 1.23
C ALA A 85 -2.49 16.00 2.19
N MET A 86 -3.38 16.99 2.07
CA MET A 86 -3.38 18.13 2.98
C MET A 86 -3.72 17.72 4.40
N ARG A 87 -4.69 16.83 4.54
CA ARG A 87 -5.13 16.39 5.87
C ARG A 87 -3.97 15.79 6.66
N PHE A 88 -3.08 15.07 5.97
CA PHE A 88 -1.93 14.44 6.63
C PHE A 88 -0.65 15.22 6.45
N ASN A 89 -0.77 16.47 6.00
CA ASN A 89 0.35 17.38 5.90
C ASN A 89 1.49 16.81 5.06
N VAL A 90 1.14 16.21 3.92
CA VAL A 90 2.12 15.66 2.99
C VAL A 90 2.69 16.80 2.17
N MET A 91 3.93 17.18 2.44
CA MET A 91 4.57 18.35 1.84
C MET A 91 5.50 17.95 0.70
N SER A 92 5.93 16.72 0.65
CA SER A 92 6.80 16.24 -0.41
C SER A 92 6.45 14.81 -0.73
N ILE A 93 6.81 14.33 -1.93
CA ILE A 93 6.50 12.97 -2.36
C ILE A 93 7.75 12.30 -2.90
N PRO A 94 7.85 10.98 -2.72
CA PRO A 94 6.88 10.15 -2.03
C PRO A 94 6.93 10.34 -0.52
N THR A 95 5.77 10.26 0.11
CA THR A 95 5.66 10.15 1.57
C THR A 95 4.89 8.87 1.82
N LEU A 96 5.42 8.05 2.72
CA LEU A 96 4.78 6.79 3.09
C LEU A 96 4.31 6.91 4.53
N ILE A 97 3.03 6.61 4.77
CA ILE A 97 2.49 6.67 6.12
C ILE A 97 1.90 5.30 6.45
N VAL A 98 2.32 4.75 7.59
CA VAL A 98 1.73 3.52 8.10
C VAL A 98 0.55 3.88 8.99
N PHE A 99 -0.62 3.36 8.63
CA PHE A 99 -1.81 3.48 9.46
C PHE A 99 -2.02 2.16 10.17
N ASN A 100 -2.14 2.21 11.48
CA ASN A 100 -2.36 1.02 12.29
C ASN A 100 -3.57 1.26 13.17
N LYS A 101 -4.58 0.43 13.01
CA LYS A 101 -5.84 0.55 13.76
C LYS A 101 -6.45 1.94 13.57
N GLY A 102 -6.42 2.41 12.34
CA GLY A 102 -7.03 3.67 11.96
C GLY A 102 -6.18 4.92 12.23
N GLU A 103 -5.01 4.77 12.82
CA GLU A 103 -4.19 5.91 13.22
C GLU A 103 -2.88 5.96 12.46
N ALA A 104 -2.44 7.18 12.12
CA ALA A 104 -1.15 7.37 11.47
C ALA A 104 -0.06 7.09 12.50
N ALA A 105 0.62 5.96 12.33
CA ALA A 105 1.58 5.47 13.31
C ALA A 105 3.02 5.78 12.95
N LYS A 106 3.34 5.95 11.67
CA LYS A 106 4.71 6.19 11.25
C LYS A 106 4.73 6.88 9.90
N ARG A 107 5.68 7.80 9.71
CA ARG A 107 5.82 8.55 8.47
C ARG A 107 7.25 8.44 7.97
N LEU A 108 7.39 8.10 6.68
CA LEU A 108 8.68 8.01 6.02
C LEU A 108 8.64 8.95 4.81
N VAL A 109 9.62 9.83 4.69
CA VAL A 109 9.67 10.80 3.61
C VAL A 109 10.80 10.44 2.66
N GLY A 110 10.50 10.40 1.36
CA GLY A 110 11.47 10.13 0.32
C GLY A 110 11.52 8.66 -0.06
N ALA A 111 12.16 8.39 -1.20
CA ALA A 111 12.31 7.04 -1.70
C ALA A 111 13.39 6.31 -0.91
N GLN A 112 13.14 5.06 -0.57
CA GLN A 112 14.07 4.24 0.18
C GLN A 112 14.18 2.88 -0.46
N GLY A 113 15.33 2.22 -0.27
CA GLY A 113 15.51 0.88 -0.78
C GLY A 113 14.69 -0.13 0.01
N LYS A 114 14.53 -1.31 -0.57
CA LYS A 114 13.67 -2.34 0.01
C LYS A 114 14.11 -2.74 1.42
N GLY A 115 15.43 -2.93 1.61
CA GLY A 115 15.95 -3.35 2.92
C GLY A 115 15.64 -2.34 4.01
N LYS A 116 15.86 -1.06 3.69
CA LYS A 116 15.59 0.00 4.65
C LYS A 116 14.11 0.07 4.97
N LEU A 117 13.28 -0.04 3.93
CA LEU A 117 11.85 0.03 4.09
C LEU A 117 11.35 -1.11 4.96
N LEU A 118 11.84 -2.33 4.75
CA LEU A 118 11.45 -3.46 5.58
C LEU A 118 11.88 -3.26 7.03
N GLN A 119 13.04 -2.66 7.27
CA GLN A 119 13.47 -2.34 8.63
C GLN A 119 12.47 -1.39 9.29
N GLU A 120 12.03 -0.36 8.56
CA GLU A 120 11.11 0.62 9.12
C GLU A 120 9.73 0.02 9.38
N LEU A 121 9.35 -0.99 8.61
CA LEU A 121 8.05 -1.65 8.76
C LEU A 121 8.06 -2.79 9.78
N ALA A 122 9.25 -3.18 10.25
CA ALA A 122 9.37 -4.40 11.07
C ALA A 122 8.46 -4.40 12.29
N GLU A 123 8.27 -3.25 12.93
CA GLU A 123 7.43 -3.16 14.14
C GLU A 123 5.97 -3.44 13.86
N PHE A 124 5.56 -3.39 12.59
CA PHE A 124 4.17 -3.63 12.19
C PHE A 124 3.97 -5.01 11.58
N LEU A 125 5.04 -5.75 11.38
CA LEU A 125 4.96 -7.07 10.76
C LEU A 125 5.08 -8.14 11.83
N PRO A 126 4.14 -9.11 11.85
CA PRO A 126 4.25 -10.20 12.83
C PRO A 126 5.45 -11.07 12.51
N THR A 127 6.05 -11.61 13.54
CA THR A 127 7.21 -12.50 13.38
C THR A 127 6.78 -13.94 13.19
#